data_97122c8d60d1e233bc2f953fd0ebce16
#
_entry.id   97122c8d60d1e233bc2f953fd0ebce16
#
_cell.length_a   1.000
_cell.length_b   1.000
_cell.length_c   1.000
_cell.angle_alpha   90.00
_cell.angle_beta   90.00
_cell.angle_gamma   90.00
#
_symmetry.space_group_name_H-M   'P 1'
#
loop_
_entity.id
_entity.type
_entity.pdbx_description
1 polymer ?
#
loop_
_entity_poly.entity_id
_entity_poly.type
_entity_poly.pdbx_seq_one_letter_code
_entity_poly.pdbx_strand_id
1 'polypeptide(L)'
;IIHTWYRGNEGGPMAKMTKFSSWNADAVLGRYMVDGNKEFLLDMVKDLEAEYARWEKTNRLSNGLYWQGDVQDGMEESISGGRRKQYARPTINSYMYGNAKALSLIGIMTGDEGMAMKYGLKADSIKTLVQDKLWNTDHHFFETMRGDASAEVREAIGYIPWYFNLPDASSQYDVAWKEVMDEKGFSAPYGLTTCLLYTSPSP
;
A
#
# COMPACT_ATOMS: atom_id res chain seq x y z
N ILE A 1 -6.84 -16.18 10.73
CA ILE A 1 -6.28 -15.77 12.04
C ILE A 1 -5.88 -14.29 11.99
N ILE A 2 -5.16 -13.83 10.97
CA ILE A 2 -4.70 -12.44 10.84
C ILE A 2 -5.86 -11.43 10.83
N HIS A 3 -7.02 -11.80 10.29
CA HIS A 3 -8.17 -10.92 10.12
C HIS A 3 -9.07 -10.76 11.34
N THR A 4 -9.10 -11.74 12.23
CA THR A 4 -9.94 -11.70 13.42
C THR A 4 -9.30 -10.87 14.54
N TRP A 5 -8.00 -10.69 14.51
CA TRP A 5 -7.24 -10.04 15.57
C TRP A 5 -7.49 -8.53 15.64
N TYR A 6 -7.69 -7.88 14.51
CA TYR A 6 -7.75 -6.42 14.43
C TYR A 6 -9.02 -5.80 15.04
N ARG A 7 -10.06 -6.59 15.33
CA ARG A 7 -11.33 -6.08 15.89
C ARG A 7 -11.77 -6.72 17.20
N GLY A 8 -10.89 -7.44 17.89
CA GLY A 8 -11.22 -8.02 19.18
C GLY A 8 -12.35 -9.07 19.15
N ASN A 9 -12.64 -9.63 17.99
CA ASN A 9 -13.57 -10.75 17.89
C ASN A 9 -12.82 -12.05 18.15
N GLU A 10 -12.58 -12.34 19.41
CA GLU A 10 -12.04 -13.62 19.83
C GLU A 10 -12.99 -14.74 19.42
N GLY A 11 -12.49 -15.71 18.66
CA GLY A 11 -13.12 -17.00 18.45
C GLY A 11 -14.27 -17.08 17.43
N GLY A 12 -14.51 -16.07 16.61
CA GLY A 12 -15.47 -16.15 15.51
C GLY A 12 -14.85 -16.75 14.24
N PRO A 13 -15.61 -17.55 13.45
CA PRO A 13 -15.15 -17.92 12.13
C PRO A 13 -14.88 -16.68 11.30
N MET A 14 -13.96 -16.75 10.31
CA MET A 14 -13.51 -15.66 9.44
C MET A 14 -14.64 -15.01 8.60
N ALA A 15 -15.85 -14.93 9.13
CA ALA A 15 -17.05 -14.46 8.45
C ALA A 15 -17.06 -12.95 8.18
N LYS A 16 -16.20 -12.17 8.84
CA LYS A 16 -16.09 -10.72 8.57
C LYS A 16 -14.62 -10.37 8.34
N MET A 17 -14.19 -10.54 7.12
CA MET A 17 -12.88 -10.07 6.70
C MET A 17 -12.76 -8.55 6.91
N THR A 18 -11.64 -8.13 7.47
CA THR A 18 -11.37 -6.70 7.64
C THR A 18 -11.34 -6.00 6.28
N LYS A 19 -11.81 -4.77 6.25
CA LYS A 19 -11.71 -3.88 5.09
C LYS A 19 -10.44 -3.04 5.10
N PHE A 20 -9.63 -3.13 6.15
CA PHE A 20 -8.34 -2.46 6.23
C PHE A 20 -7.31 -3.26 5.44
N SER A 21 -6.62 -2.59 4.53
CA SER A 21 -5.47 -3.17 3.85
C SER A 21 -4.27 -3.24 4.78
N SER A 22 -3.38 -4.17 4.50
CA SER A 22 -2.15 -4.30 5.24
C SER A 22 -1.07 -4.99 4.39
N TRP A 23 0.16 -4.91 4.87
CA TRP A 23 1.34 -5.53 4.26
C TRP A 23 1.72 -6.85 4.96
N ASN A 24 0.75 -7.73 5.15
CA ASN A 24 0.90 -8.95 5.95
C ASN A 24 2.00 -9.88 5.42
N ALA A 25 2.09 -10.08 4.11
CA ALA A 25 3.13 -10.95 3.55
C ALA A 25 4.53 -10.36 3.73
N ASP A 26 4.68 -9.04 3.54
CA ASP A 26 5.92 -8.33 3.80
C ASP A 26 6.32 -8.41 5.29
N ALA A 27 5.38 -8.21 6.21
CA ALA A 27 5.62 -8.31 7.64
C ALA A 27 6.01 -9.74 8.09
N VAL A 28 5.37 -10.77 7.54
CA VAL A 28 5.72 -12.18 7.84
C VAL A 28 7.11 -12.51 7.31
N LEU A 29 7.45 -12.06 6.09
CA LEU A 29 8.79 -12.21 5.53
C LEU A 29 9.82 -11.45 6.38
N GLY A 30 9.52 -10.20 6.76
CA GLY A 30 10.38 -9.38 7.61
C GLY A 30 10.64 -10.05 8.97
N ARG A 31 9.63 -10.64 9.59
CA ARG A 31 9.79 -11.42 10.80
C ARG A 31 10.75 -12.60 10.59
N TYR A 32 10.56 -13.36 9.52
CA TYR A 32 11.46 -14.47 9.20
C TYR A 32 12.91 -14.00 9.01
N MET A 33 13.14 -12.85 8.40
CA MET A 33 14.48 -12.29 8.22
C MET A 33 15.17 -11.95 9.54
N VAL A 34 14.40 -11.78 10.61
CA VAL A 34 14.91 -11.49 11.96
C VAL A 34 15.09 -12.76 12.78
N ASP A 35 14.09 -13.64 12.83
CA ASP A 35 14.07 -14.80 13.74
C ASP A 35 14.45 -16.14 13.09
N GLY A 36 14.50 -16.20 11.75
CA GLY A 36 14.82 -17.41 10.98
C GLY A 36 13.78 -18.54 11.09
N ASN A 37 12.59 -18.23 11.64
CA ASN A 37 11.55 -19.26 11.87
C ASN A 37 10.85 -19.62 10.54
N LYS A 38 11.45 -20.57 9.81
CA LYS A 38 10.95 -21.05 8.53
C LYS A 38 9.63 -21.80 8.64
N GLU A 39 9.41 -22.53 9.74
CA GLU A 39 8.16 -23.27 9.96
C GLU A 39 6.97 -22.30 10.03
N PHE A 40 7.07 -21.26 10.84
CA PHE A 40 6.05 -20.21 10.91
C PHE A 40 5.81 -19.55 9.54
N LEU A 41 6.89 -19.25 8.81
CA LEU A 41 6.76 -18.66 7.47
C LEU A 41 5.93 -19.55 6.54
N LEU A 42 6.25 -20.85 6.48
CA LEU A 42 5.57 -21.81 5.61
C LEU A 42 4.10 -22.02 5.99
N ASP A 43 3.80 -22.07 7.29
CA ASP A 43 2.43 -22.19 7.79
C ASP A 43 1.54 -21.01 7.35
N MET A 44 2.13 -19.83 7.21
CA MET A 44 1.39 -18.62 6.82
C MET A 44 1.14 -18.48 5.32
N VAL A 45 1.92 -19.14 4.46
CA VAL A 45 1.88 -18.93 2.99
C VAL A 45 0.49 -19.04 2.41
N LYS A 46 -0.23 -20.11 2.76
CA LYS A 46 -1.58 -20.36 2.23
C LYS A 46 -2.56 -19.23 2.58
N ASP A 47 -2.49 -18.73 3.81
CA ASP A 47 -3.37 -17.65 4.28
C ASP A 47 -3.00 -16.31 3.62
N LEU A 48 -1.70 -16.06 3.42
CA LEU A 48 -1.21 -14.87 2.73
C LEU A 48 -1.62 -14.84 1.25
N GLU A 49 -1.52 -15.98 0.54
CA GLU A 49 -2.00 -16.09 -0.84
C GLU A 49 -3.53 -15.91 -0.93
N ALA A 50 -4.28 -16.51 0.00
CA ALA A 50 -5.74 -16.37 0.03
C ALA A 50 -6.17 -14.92 0.29
N GLU A 51 -5.47 -14.22 1.18
CA GLU A 51 -5.71 -12.80 1.42
C GLU A 51 -5.39 -11.95 0.21
N TYR A 52 -4.24 -12.16 -0.42
CA TYR A 52 -3.88 -11.47 -1.65
C TYR A 52 -4.94 -11.64 -2.74
N ALA A 53 -5.36 -12.88 -2.99
CA ALA A 53 -6.39 -13.19 -3.97
C ALA A 53 -7.75 -12.54 -3.64
N ARG A 54 -8.08 -12.41 -2.35
CA ARG A 54 -9.29 -11.69 -1.93
C ARG A 54 -9.24 -10.22 -2.33
N TRP A 55 -8.12 -9.53 -2.06
CA TRP A 55 -7.96 -8.13 -2.46
C TRP A 55 -8.04 -7.96 -3.97
N GLU A 56 -7.42 -8.85 -4.75
CA GLU A 56 -7.56 -8.86 -6.21
C GLU A 56 -9.02 -8.97 -6.65
N LYS A 57 -9.76 -9.89 -6.04
CA LYS A 57 -11.15 -10.13 -6.41
C LYS A 57 -12.08 -8.98 -6.06
N THR A 58 -11.85 -8.30 -4.92
CA THR A 58 -12.81 -7.35 -4.37
C THR A 58 -12.46 -5.89 -4.62
N ASN A 59 -11.18 -5.57 -4.77
CA ASN A 59 -10.68 -4.19 -4.78
C ASN A 59 -9.89 -3.81 -6.04
N ARG A 60 -9.75 -4.70 -7.02
CA ARG A 60 -9.07 -4.37 -8.28
C ARG A 60 -9.99 -3.57 -9.19
N LEU A 61 -9.48 -2.45 -9.70
CA LEU A 61 -10.14 -1.62 -10.69
C LEU A 61 -9.89 -2.13 -12.11
N SER A 62 -10.70 -1.67 -13.07
CA SER A 62 -10.54 -2.02 -14.49
C SER A 62 -9.19 -1.55 -15.08
N ASN A 63 -8.61 -0.49 -14.54
CA ASN A 63 -7.29 0.03 -14.94
C ASN A 63 -6.11 -0.73 -14.32
N GLY A 64 -6.39 -1.79 -13.53
CA GLY A 64 -5.39 -2.65 -12.90
C GLY A 64 -4.91 -2.21 -11.52
N LEU A 65 -5.16 -0.98 -11.10
CA LEU A 65 -4.90 -0.50 -9.75
C LEU A 65 -5.90 -1.05 -8.73
N TYR A 66 -5.63 -0.83 -7.45
CA TYR A 66 -6.52 -1.22 -6.35
C TYR A 66 -7.12 0.00 -5.69
N TRP A 67 -8.40 -0.10 -5.31
CA TRP A 67 -9.13 0.94 -4.60
C TRP A 67 -9.23 0.66 -3.10
N GLN A 68 -9.32 1.72 -2.33
CA GLN A 68 -9.66 1.67 -0.90
C GLN A 68 -10.35 2.97 -0.46
N GLY A 69 -11.25 2.86 0.53
CA GLY A 69 -11.77 4.05 1.21
C GLY A 69 -10.74 4.62 2.18
N ASP A 70 -10.75 5.92 2.38
CA ASP A 70 -9.84 6.68 3.23
C ASP A 70 -9.76 6.19 4.69
N VAL A 71 -10.91 5.97 5.32
CA VAL A 71 -10.99 5.43 6.70
C VAL A 71 -10.33 4.05 6.81
N GLN A 72 -10.25 3.31 5.70
CA GLN A 72 -9.74 1.94 5.69
C GLN A 72 -8.22 1.86 5.55
N ASP A 73 -7.56 2.96 5.24
CA ASP A 73 -6.10 3.07 5.22
C ASP A 73 -5.53 3.96 6.35
N GLY A 74 -6.36 4.23 7.36
CA GLY A 74 -5.95 5.01 8.52
C GLY A 74 -6.05 6.53 8.36
N MET A 75 -6.69 6.97 7.29
CA MET A 75 -6.92 8.39 7.01
C MET A 75 -8.40 8.73 7.25
N GLU A 76 -8.79 8.89 8.51
CA GLU A 76 -10.16 9.21 8.89
C GLU A 76 -10.65 10.53 8.27
N GLU A 77 -9.74 11.48 8.13
CA GLU A 77 -9.96 12.75 7.45
C GLU A 77 -8.94 12.89 6.31
N SER A 78 -9.41 12.74 5.08
CA SER A 78 -8.60 12.78 3.87
C SER A 78 -9.25 13.68 2.82
N ILE A 79 -8.49 14.64 2.32
CA ILE A 79 -8.96 15.55 1.25
C ILE A 79 -9.09 14.79 -0.06
N SER A 80 -8.13 13.89 -0.35
CA SER A 80 -8.15 13.09 -1.57
C SER A 80 -9.11 11.90 -1.50
N GLY A 81 -9.55 11.53 -0.29
CA GLY A 81 -10.34 10.34 -0.02
C GLY A 81 -11.84 10.51 -0.20
N GLY A 82 -12.57 9.56 0.39
CA GLY A 82 -14.03 9.53 0.45
C GLY A 82 -14.52 8.18 0.98
N ARG A 83 -15.23 8.21 2.09
CA ARG A 83 -15.62 7.03 2.90
C ARG A 83 -16.27 5.88 2.12
N ARG A 84 -16.91 6.19 1.00
CA ARG A 84 -17.65 5.21 0.17
C ARG A 84 -17.20 5.25 -1.29
N LYS A 85 -16.04 5.85 -1.57
CA LYS A 85 -15.54 5.99 -2.93
C LYS A 85 -14.46 4.96 -3.22
N GLN A 86 -14.46 4.46 -4.43
CA GLN A 86 -13.49 3.48 -4.92
C GLN A 86 -12.34 4.21 -5.63
N TYR A 87 -11.51 4.89 -4.86
CA TYR A 87 -10.37 5.62 -5.40
C TYR A 87 -9.10 4.77 -5.32
N ALA A 88 -8.26 4.86 -6.36
CA ALA A 88 -6.94 4.24 -6.33
C ALA A 88 -6.01 5.09 -5.45
N ARG A 89 -5.59 4.52 -4.33
CA ARG A 89 -4.77 5.24 -3.34
C ARG A 89 -3.34 4.70 -3.31
N PRO A 90 -2.34 5.55 -3.07
CA PRO A 90 -0.94 5.12 -2.95
C PRO A 90 -0.76 4.00 -1.91
N THR A 91 -1.47 4.03 -0.79
CA THR A 91 -1.41 3.06 0.31
C THR A 91 -1.72 1.63 -0.15
N ILE A 92 -2.95 1.37 -0.59
CA ILE A 92 -3.37 0.02 -0.97
C ILE A 92 -2.53 -0.54 -2.12
N ASN A 93 -2.14 0.29 -3.09
CA ASN A 93 -1.34 -0.15 -4.22
C ASN A 93 0.10 -0.49 -3.80
N SER A 94 0.69 0.26 -2.87
CA SER A 94 1.98 -0.07 -2.26
C SER A 94 1.92 -1.35 -1.44
N TYR A 95 0.85 -1.57 -0.66
CA TYR A 95 0.67 -2.79 0.11
C TYR A 95 0.51 -4.02 -0.78
N MET A 96 -0.24 -3.91 -1.87
CA MET A 96 -0.38 -4.99 -2.85
C MET A 96 0.96 -5.29 -3.56
N TYR A 97 1.74 -4.27 -3.87
CA TYR A 97 3.10 -4.43 -4.39
C TYR A 97 4.00 -5.13 -3.38
N GLY A 98 4.08 -4.64 -2.15
CA GLY A 98 4.93 -5.20 -1.09
C GLY A 98 4.58 -6.66 -0.79
N ASN A 99 3.28 -6.96 -0.67
CA ASN A 99 2.81 -8.33 -0.48
C ASN A 99 3.16 -9.25 -1.66
N ALA A 100 3.01 -8.79 -2.91
CA ALA A 100 3.39 -9.57 -4.09
C ALA A 100 4.91 -9.82 -4.11
N LYS A 101 5.71 -8.80 -3.85
CA LYS A 101 7.17 -8.92 -3.77
C LYS A 101 7.61 -9.91 -2.69
N ALA A 102 7.00 -9.84 -1.50
CA ALA A 102 7.27 -10.76 -0.41
C ALA A 102 6.90 -12.21 -0.77
N LEU A 103 5.72 -12.43 -1.35
CA LEU A 103 5.29 -13.76 -1.80
C LEU A 103 6.21 -14.31 -2.89
N SER A 104 6.69 -13.47 -3.82
CA SER A 104 7.67 -13.87 -4.83
C SER A 104 8.98 -14.31 -4.18
N LEU A 105 9.50 -13.55 -3.21
CA LEU A 105 10.73 -13.90 -2.49
C LEU A 105 10.56 -15.19 -1.66
N ILE A 106 9.41 -15.38 -1.03
CA ILE A 106 9.08 -16.63 -0.31
C ILE A 106 9.11 -17.81 -1.30
N GLY A 107 8.53 -17.66 -2.49
CA GLY A 107 8.59 -18.67 -3.55
C GLY A 107 10.02 -19.04 -3.93
N ILE A 108 10.90 -18.06 -4.14
CA ILE A 108 12.33 -18.27 -4.42
C ILE A 108 13.00 -19.06 -3.28
N MET A 109 12.77 -18.65 -2.03
CA MET A 109 13.38 -19.26 -0.84
C MET A 109 12.90 -20.68 -0.56
N THR A 110 11.70 -21.02 -1.02
CA THR A 110 11.09 -22.34 -0.83
C THR A 110 11.25 -23.27 -2.04
N GLY A 111 11.76 -22.74 -3.14
CA GLY A 111 11.90 -23.48 -4.41
C GLY A 111 10.59 -23.63 -5.17
N ASP A 112 9.56 -22.84 -4.83
CA ASP A 112 8.30 -22.78 -5.59
C ASP A 112 8.42 -21.74 -6.71
N GLU A 113 8.95 -22.19 -7.87
CA GLU A 113 9.15 -21.35 -9.05
C GLU A 113 7.83 -20.77 -9.58
N GLY A 114 6.72 -21.52 -9.46
CA GLY A 114 5.39 -21.10 -9.89
C GLY A 114 4.91 -19.88 -9.07
N MET A 115 5.03 -19.98 -7.76
CA MET A 115 4.71 -18.88 -6.84
C MET A 115 5.64 -17.69 -7.08
N ALA A 116 6.94 -17.91 -7.18
CA ALA A 116 7.94 -16.87 -7.41
C ALA A 116 7.62 -16.06 -8.67
N MET A 117 7.39 -16.72 -9.80
CA MET A 117 7.07 -16.08 -11.08
C MET A 117 5.70 -15.38 -11.03
N LYS A 118 4.67 -16.05 -10.54
CA LYS A 118 3.30 -15.49 -10.42
C LYS A 118 3.29 -14.16 -9.70
N TYR A 119 3.91 -14.10 -8.54
CA TYR A 119 3.88 -12.91 -7.71
C TYR A 119 4.94 -11.87 -8.13
N GLY A 120 6.04 -12.28 -8.72
CA GLY A 120 6.99 -11.38 -9.36
C GLY A 120 6.33 -10.54 -10.46
N LEU A 121 5.64 -11.19 -11.40
CA LEU A 121 4.91 -10.51 -12.48
C LEU A 121 3.82 -9.56 -11.94
N LYS A 122 3.14 -9.94 -10.85
CA LYS A 122 2.17 -9.05 -10.19
C LYS A 122 2.83 -7.82 -9.58
N ALA A 123 3.95 -7.98 -8.89
CA ALA A 123 4.71 -6.87 -8.34
C ALA A 123 5.17 -5.91 -9.43
N ASP A 124 5.76 -6.40 -10.50
CA ASP A 124 6.23 -5.59 -11.63
C ASP A 124 5.08 -4.81 -12.29
N SER A 125 3.95 -5.49 -12.49
CA SER A 125 2.75 -4.84 -13.05
C SER A 125 2.22 -3.71 -12.16
N ILE A 126 2.14 -3.94 -10.84
CA ILE A 126 1.68 -2.90 -9.90
C ILE A 126 2.67 -1.74 -9.86
N LYS A 127 3.97 -2.02 -9.81
CA LYS A 127 5.02 -1.00 -9.83
C LYS A 127 4.85 -0.06 -11.03
N THR A 128 4.75 -0.63 -12.23
CA THR A 128 4.53 0.13 -13.47
C THR A 128 3.27 0.98 -13.37
N LEU A 129 2.14 0.39 -12.96
CA LEU A 129 0.87 1.11 -12.85
C LEU A 129 0.91 2.25 -11.83
N VAL A 130 1.58 2.06 -10.71
CA VAL A 130 1.72 3.11 -9.68
C VAL A 130 2.58 4.26 -10.20
N GLN A 131 3.72 3.94 -10.81
CA GLN A 131 4.60 4.96 -11.38
C GLN A 131 3.94 5.74 -12.52
N ASP A 132 3.19 5.06 -13.39
CA ASP A 132 2.57 5.69 -14.56
C ASP A 132 1.30 6.48 -14.22
N LYS A 133 0.53 6.03 -13.22
CA LYS A 133 -0.82 6.55 -13.00
C LYS A 133 -1.00 7.33 -11.71
N LEU A 134 -0.23 7.03 -10.66
CA LEU A 134 -0.35 7.74 -9.39
C LEU A 134 0.72 8.81 -9.17
N TRP A 135 1.77 8.83 -10.00
CA TRP A 135 2.74 9.91 -9.98
C TRP A 135 2.20 11.13 -10.71
N ASN A 136 1.96 12.21 -9.97
CA ASN A 136 1.61 13.50 -10.55
C ASN A 136 2.91 14.24 -10.94
N THR A 137 3.12 14.46 -12.23
CA THR A 137 4.33 15.09 -12.76
C THR A 137 4.43 16.58 -12.46
N ASP A 138 3.31 17.25 -12.25
CA ASP A 138 3.27 18.68 -11.96
C ASP A 138 3.54 18.94 -10.48
N HIS A 139 3.02 18.07 -9.62
CA HIS A 139 3.23 18.14 -8.17
C HIS A 139 4.48 17.36 -7.70
N HIS A 140 5.08 16.54 -8.56
CA HIS A 140 6.18 15.63 -8.21
C HIS A 140 5.89 14.76 -6.98
N PHE A 141 4.70 14.15 -6.96
CA PHE A 141 4.21 13.42 -5.80
C PHE A 141 3.27 12.27 -6.20
N PHE A 142 3.22 11.19 -5.39
CA PHE A 142 2.22 10.15 -5.57
C PHE A 142 0.89 10.57 -4.95
N GLU A 143 -0.14 10.60 -5.76
CA GLU A 143 -1.46 11.09 -5.39
C GLU A 143 -2.55 10.03 -5.57
N THR A 144 -3.66 10.23 -4.88
CA THR A 144 -4.88 9.44 -5.07
C THR A 144 -5.47 9.73 -6.46
N MET A 145 -5.89 8.68 -7.16
CA MET A 145 -6.57 8.77 -8.45
C MET A 145 -8.08 8.61 -8.27
N ARG A 146 -8.85 9.59 -8.74
CA ARG A 146 -10.31 9.63 -8.74
C ARG A 146 -10.84 9.36 -10.15
N GLY A 147 -11.27 8.11 -10.43
CA GLY A 147 -11.53 7.69 -11.80
C GLY A 147 -10.23 7.69 -12.61
N ASP A 148 -10.14 8.52 -13.65
CA ASP A 148 -8.97 8.64 -14.51
C ASP A 148 -8.13 9.91 -14.26
N ALA A 149 -8.46 10.68 -13.22
CA ALA A 149 -7.77 11.94 -12.90
C ALA A 149 -7.10 11.88 -11.52
N SER A 150 -5.98 12.58 -11.35
CA SER A 150 -5.39 12.85 -10.04
C SER A 150 -6.36 13.63 -9.16
N ALA A 151 -6.28 13.39 -7.86
CA ALA A 151 -7.01 14.19 -6.88
C ALA A 151 -6.43 15.59 -6.67
N GLU A 152 -5.26 15.86 -7.22
CA GLU A 152 -4.54 17.13 -7.09
C GLU A 152 -4.27 17.51 -5.62
N VAL A 153 -4.03 16.50 -4.78
CA VAL A 153 -3.83 16.66 -3.34
C VAL A 153 -2.63 15.83 -2.89
N ARG A 154 -1.65 16.50 -2.30
CA ARG A 154 -0.49 15.86 -1.67
C ARG A 154 -0.81 15.52 -0.21
N GLU A 155 -0.87 14.25 0.09
CA GLU A 155 -1.09 13.70 1.44
C GLU A 155 0.05 12.76 1.81
N ALA A 156 0.37 12.65 3.09
CA ALA A 156 1.50 11.84 3.59
C ALA A 156 1.46 10.37 3.13
N ILE A 157 0.29 9.84 2.78
CA ILE A 157 0.16 8.51 2.16
C ILE A 157 0.91 8.38 0.84
N GLY A 158 1.21 9.48 0.15
CA GLY A 158 2.02 9.50 -1.05
C GLY A 158 3.48 9.11 -0.83
N TYR A 159 3.95 9.04 0.43
CA TYR A 159 5.28 8.51 0.76
C TYR A 159 5.32 7.00 0.97
N ILE A 160 4.17 6.33 1.10
CA ILE A 160 4.11 4.88 1.35
C ILE A 160 4.78 4.03 0.26
N PRO A 161 4.79 4.41 -1.05
CA PRO A 161 5.52 3.66 -2.06
C PRO A 161 7.00 3.43 -1.73
N TRP A 162 7.67 4.41 -1.11
CA TRP A 162 9.10 4.27 -0.75
C TRP A 162 9.35 3.28 0.39
N TYR A 163 8.39 3.08 1.29
CA TYR A 163 8.52 2.05 2.33
C TYR A 163 8.78 0.65 1.74
N PHE A 164 8.20 0.36 0.58
CA PHE A 164 8.35 -0.90 -0.12
C PHE A 164 9.43 -0.88 -1.22
N ASN A 165 10.20 0.20 -1.36
CA ASN A 165 11.11 0.42 -2.48
C ASN A 165 10.41 0.25 -3.83
N LEU A 166 9.18 0.76 -3.96
CA LEU A 166 8.40 0.66 -5.19
C LEU A 166 8.94 1.59 -6.28
N PRO A 167 9.16 2.90 -6.03
CA PRO A 167 9.67 3.78 -7.07
C PRO A 167 11.08 3.38 -7.50
N ASP A 168 11.39 3.59 -8.77
CA ASP A 168 12.76 3.47 -9.26
C ASP A 168 13.65 4.53 -8.61
N ALA A 169 14.89 4.15 -8.31
CA ALA A 169 15.87 5.10 -7.80
C ALA A 169 16.22 6.10 -8.92
N SER A 170 15.60 7.27 -8.88
CA SER A 170 15.84 8.34 -9.85
C SER A 170 15.50 9.71 -9.27
N SER A 171 16.15 10.75 -9.77
CA SER A 171 15.87 12.13 -9.37
C SER A 171 14.43 12.57 -9.63
N GLN A 172 13.73 11.89 -10.55
CA GLN A 172 12.34 12.15 -10.85
C GLN A 172 11.44 11.92 -9.63
N TYR A 173 11.67 10.84 -8.87
CA TYR A 173 10.87 10.52 -7.70
C TYR A 173 11.44 11.13 -6.42
N ASP A 174 12.77 11.18 -6.30
CA ASP A 174 13.45 11.64 -5.08
C ASP A 174 13.14 13.11 -4.74
N VAL A 175 12.70 13.89 -5.72
CA VAL A 175 12.32 15.29 -5.53
C VAL A 175 11.17 15.45 -4.50
N ALA A 176 10.29 14.45 -4.36
CA ALA A 176 9.19 14.47 -3.40
C ALA A 176 9.66 14.62 -1.94
N TRP A 177 10.86 14.13 -1.62
CA TRP A 177 11.41 14.19 -0.26
C TRP A 177 11.76 15.61 0.20
N LYS A 178 11.86 16.58 -0.71
CA LYS A 178 12.09 17.99 -0.36
C LYS A 178 10.92 18.54 0.46
N GLU A 179 9.70 18.09 0.19
CA GLU A 179 8.48 18.53 0.88
C GLU A 179 8.43 18.11 2.36
N VAL A 180 9.17 17.06 2.76
CA VAL A 180 9.17 16.54 4.15
C VAL A 180 9.75 17.56 5.11
N MET A 181 10.76 18.30 4.70
CA MET A 181 11.49 19.28 5.53
C MET A 181 11.08 20.73 5.24
N ASP A 182 10.18 20.94 4.29
CA ASP A 182 9.70 22.28 3.95
C ASP A 182 8.58 22.69 4.91
N GLU A 183 8.70 23.86 5.53
CA GLU A 183 7.67 24.46 6.41
C GLU A 183 6.38 24.78 5.65
N LYS A 184 6.45 24.96 4.32
CA LYS A 184 5.30 25.09 3.43
C LYS A 184 4.82 23.75 2.90
N GLY A 185 5.57 22.68 3.17
CA GLY A 185 5.29 21.31 2.84
C GLY A 185 4.65 20.55 4.00
N PHE A 186 5.26 19.40 4.35
CA PHE A 186 4.77 18.54 5.43
C PHE A 186 5.41 18.83 6.81
N SER A 187 6.44 19.70 6.88
CA SER A 187 7.11 19.99 8.13
C SER A 187 6.24 20.84 9.06
N ALA A 188 6.12 20.39 10.32
CA ALA A 188 5.47 21.16 11.37
C ALA A 188 6.24 21.01 12.69
N PRO A 189 6.06 21.90 13.69
CA PRO A 189 6.87 21.91 14.91
C PRO A 189 6.90 20.62 15.71
N TYR A 190 5.86 19.79 15.59
CA TYR A 190 5.71 18.55 16.38
C TYR A 190 5.67 17.27 15.51
N GLY A 191 6.04 17.37 14.24
CA GLY A 191 6.06 16.23 13.31
C GLY A 191 5.49 16.58 11.94
N LEU A 192 5.32 15.56 11.08
CA LEU A 192 4.77 15.77 9.76
C LEU A 192 3.25 15.94 9.81
N THR A 193 2.73 16.82 8.97
CA THR A 193 1.29 16.93 8.72
C THR A 193 0.80 15.80 7.85
N THR A 194 -0.50 15.48 7.93
CA THR A 194 -1.11 14.44 7.09
C THR A 194 -1.35 14.89 5.66
N CYS A 195 -1.46 16.20 5.43
CA CYS A 195 -1.58 16.81 4.10
C CYS A 195 -0.75 18.10 4.05
N LEU A 196 -0.47 18.56 2.85
CA LEU A 196 0.25 19.81 2.64
C LEU A 196 -0.55 20.99 3.20
N LEU A 197 0.08 21.82 4.05
CA LEU A 197 -0.58 22.88 4.82
C LEU A 197 -1.37 23.89 3.96
N TYR A 198 -1.03 24.05 2.68
CA TYR A 198 -1.69 24.98 1.78
C TYR A 198 -2.88 24.41 0.99
N THR A 199 -3.14 23.11 1.05
CA THR A 199 -4.25 22.47 0.34
C THR A 199 -5.52 22.34 1.18
N SER A 200 -5.44 22.64 2.48
CA SER A 200 -6.62 22.73 3.34
C SER A 200 -6.83 24.20 3.75
N PRO A 201 -7.91 24.86 3.32
CA PRO A 201 -8.33 26.07 3.99
C PRO A 201 -8.58 25.68 5.45
N SER A 202 -7.84 26.31 6.35
CA SER A 202 -8.15 26.21 7.79
C SER A 202 -9.62 26.57 8.00
N PRO A 203 -10.36 25.80 8.81
CA PRO A 203 -11.72 26.17 9.17
C PRO A 203 -11.80 27.51 9.87
#